data_b324a3c5c55248b65f8bc9ef80770e6e
#
_entry.id   b324a3c5c55248b65f8bc9ef80770e6e
#
_cell.length_a   1.000
_cell.length_b   1.000
_cell.length_c   1.000
_cell.angle_alpha   90.00
_cell.angle_beta   90.00
_cell.angle_gamma   90.00
#
_symmetry.space_group_name_H-M   'P 1'
#
loop_
_entity.id
_entity.type
_entity.pdbx_description
1 polymer ?
#
loop_
_entity_poly.entity_id
_entity_poly.type
_entity_poly.pdbx_seq_one_letter_code
_entity_poly.pdbx_strand_id
1 'polypeptide(L)'
;YEISACLVGSEMCIRDRGHMDMVCEKTPDCDKNMDEEGLDLEVNGDFVSAKGTTLGGDDGIAVAYALAILDDDSIAHPRLEFVCTVSEEVGMEGAAGIDVSMLKGKKLLNMDSEDEGIMLASCAGGCSAQVRLRLNRTEVTGTKLRISISGLTGGHSGVEIDKGRGNANVLMSRILRDAAEKAPIFIVSVEGGKKDNAIPRECLSEIIIEEDKAEAVKAAVEEAVNEIREEFASSDADFNVTTELSDGCSVKAVTKEDSAKAVALIQSLPNGIMRMSQDIDNLVETSLNLGIISLDESGICLRFALRSSVGVALKNLKNQIACVSKTYGGSVEF
;
A
#
# COMPACT_ATOMS: atom_id res chain seq x y z
N TYR A 1 -11.66 4.44 23.57
CA TYR A 1 -11.31 4.72 24.97
C TYR A 1 -9.79 4.80 25.03
N GLU A 2 -9.25 5.96 25.39
CA GLU A 2 -7.82 6.15 25.60
C GLU A 2 -7.48 5.89 27.07
N ILE A 3 -6.47 5.09 27.34
CA ILE A 3 -5.95 4.89 28.68
C ILE A 3 -4.68 5.74 28.80
N SER A 4 -4.70 6.78 29.64
CA SER A 4 -3.51 7.53 30.00
C SER A 4 -3.15 7.21 31.44
N ALA A 5 -2.00 6.59 31.67
CA ALA A 5 -1.44 6.36 33.01
C ALA A 5 -0.34 7.39 33.28
N CYS A 6 -0.40 8.05 34.44
CA CYS A 6 0.61 9.03 34.85
C CYS A 6 1.28 8.56 36.15
N LEU A 7 2.56 8.23 36.07
CA LEU A 7 3.39 7.86 37.22
C LEU A 7 4.12 9.08 37.79
N VAL A 8 4.12 9.25 39.11
CA VAL A 8 4.64 10.45 39.77
C VAL A 8 6.08 10.22 40.28
N GLY A 9 7.03 10.94 39.73
CA GLY A 9 8.43 11.00 40.22
C GLY A 9 9.34 11.87 39.34
N SER A 10 10.20 12.69 39.94
CA SER A 10 11.23 13.59 39.38
C SER A 10 10.81 14.63 38.31
N GLU A 11 11.64 15.67 38.12
CA GLU A 11 11.38 16.78 37.19
C GLU A 11 11.46 16.36 35.70
N MET A 12 12.02 15.19 35.37
CA MET A 12 12.12 14.69 34.02
C MET A 12 10.89 13.79 33.74
N CYS A 13 10.00 14.22 32.85
CA CYS A 13 8.86 13.46 32.40
C CYS A 13 9.13 12.90 31.01
N ILE A 14 9.02 11.59 30.87
CA ILE A 14 9.11 10.89 29.59
C ILE A 14 7.70 10.47 29.19
N ARG A 15 7.38 10.66 27.93
CA ARG A 15 6.14 10.18 27.30
C ARG A 15 6.46 8.92 26.54
N ASP A 16 5.76 7.86 26.84
CA ASP A 16 5.87 6.60 26.14
C ASP A 16 4.60 6.34 25.34
N ARG A 17 4.72 5.87 24.11
CA ARG A 17 3.59 5.65 23.22
C ARG A 17 3.62 4.24 22.65
N GLY A 18 2.46 3.60 22.68
CA GLY A 18 2.14 2.38 21.99
C GLY A 18 0.70 2.38 21.49
N HIS A 19 0.28 1.33 20.76
CA HIS A 19 -1.10 1.15 20.36
C HIS A 19 -1.68 -0.19 20.86
N MET A 20 -3.02 -0.27 20.95
CA MET A 20 -3.73 -1.42 21.52
C MET A 20 -4.35 -2.34 20.48
N ASP A 21 -4.54 -1.85 19.27
CA ASP A 21 -5.05 -2.64 18.15
C ASP A 21 -3.92 -3.44 17.51
N MET A 22 -4.29 -4.41 16.68
CA MET A 22 -3.35 -5.26 15.96
C MET A 22 -3.87 -5.58 14.56
N VAL A 23 -2.98 -5.92 13.64
CA VAL A 23 -3.38 -6.55 12.38
C VAL A 23 -4.08 -7.87 12.67
N CYS A 24 -5.33 -8.00 12.27
CA CYS A 24 -6.19 -9.14 12.54
C CYS A 24 -6.24 -10.07 11.33
N GLU A 25 -5.27 -11.00 11.24
CA GLU A 25 -5.16 -11.95 10.13
C GLU A 25 -5.06 -13.38 10.66
N LYS A 26 -5.53 -14.35 9.85
CA LYS A 26 -5.44 -15.78 10.16
C LYS A 26 -5.12 -16.61 8.92
N THR A 27 -4.53 -17.79 9.12
CA THR A 27 -4.27 -18.75 8.06
C THR A 27 -5.58 -19.33 7.52
N PRO A 28 -5.64 -19.77 6.24
CA PRO A 28 -6.86 -20.30 5.64
C PRO A 28 -7.46 -21.54 6.34
N ASP A 29 -6.65 -22.27 7.05
CA ASP A 29 -7.00 -23.48 7.83
C ASP A 29 -7.39 -23.18 9.29
N CYS A 30 -7.35 -21.92 9.70
CA CYS A 30 -7.73 -21.51 11.05
C CYS A 30 -9.22 -21.12 11.10
N ASP A 31 -10.00 -21.86 11.87
CA ASP A 31 -11.45 -21.64 12.04
C ASP A 31 -11.81 -20.61 13.12
N LYS A 32 -10.82 -20.06 13.83
CA LYS A 32 -11.02 -19.13 14.94
C LYS A 32 -11.82 -17.90 14.52
N ASN A 33 -12.81 -17.52 15.35
CA ASN A 33 -13.49 -16.22 15.23
C ASN A 33 -12.68 -15.14 15.94
N MET A 34 -11.92 -14.35 15.20
CA MET A 34 -11.03 -13.32 15.74
C MET A 34 -11.76 -12.16 16.45
N ASP A 35 -13.08 -12.00 16.22
CA ASP A 35 -13.88 -10.97 16.90
C ASP A 35 -14.36 -11.38 18.30
N GLU A 36 -14.40 -12.68 18.59
CA GLU A 36 -15.03 -13.22 19.82
C GLU A 36 -14.07 -14.09 20.64
N GLU A 37 -13.05 -14.66 20.03
CA GLU A 37 -12.16 -15.63 20.66
C GLU A 37 -10.76 -15.04 20.89
N GLY A 38 -10.18 -15.28 22.06
CA GLY A 38 -8.80 -14.93 22.36
C GLY A 38 -7.80 -15.78 21.58
N LEU A 39 -6.55 -15.32 21.49
CA LEU A 39 -5.48 -16.00 20.77
C LEU A 39 -5.02 -17.28 21.48
N ASP A 40 -4.67 -18.30 20.71
CA ASP A 40 -4.04 -19.52 21.23
C ASP A 40 -2.53 -19.34 21.23
N LEU A 41 -1.99 -18.88 22.37
CA LEU A 41 -0.58 -18.60 22.51
C LEU A 41 0.25 -19.89 22.63
N GLU A 42 1.43 -19.88 22.04
CA GLU A 42 2.45 -20.92 22.26
C GLU A 42 3.82 -20.29 22.49
N VAL A 43 4.62 -20.96 23.31
CA VAL A 43 6.02 -20.58 23.58
C VAL A 43 6.92 -21.62 22.88
N ASN A 44 7.80 -21.13 22.00
CA ASN A 44 8.75 -21.96 21.30
C ASN A 44 10.17 -21.39 21.47
N GLY A 45 10.91 -21.93 22.45
CA GLY A 45 12.20 -21.36 22.85
C GLY A 45 12.04 -19.96 23.41
N ASP A 46 12.69 -18.99 22.80
CA ASP A 46 12.66 -17.58 23.21
C ASP A 46 11.54 -16.79 22.53
N PHE A 47 10.69 -17.43 21.74
CA PHE A 47 9.61 -16.79 20.99
C PHE A 47 8.24 -17.13 21.57
N VAL A 48 7.36 -16.12 21.57
CA VAL A 48 5.92 -16.30 21.78
C VAL A 48 5.22 -16.08 20.43
N SER A 49 4.33 -16.99 20.07
CA SER A 49 3.55 -16.93 18.84
C SER A 49 2.07 -17.26 19.11
N ALA A 50 1.22 -17.02 18.13
CA ALA A 50 -0.18 -17.43 18.15
C ALA A 50 -0.43 -18.47 17.05
N LYS A 51 -1.22 -19.51 17.37
CA LYS A 51 -1.49 -20.63 16.43
C LYS A 51 -2.47 -20.18 15.36
N GLY A 52 -1.98 -20.15 14.13
CA GLY A 52 -2.82 -19.87 12.95
C GLY A 52 -3.32 -18.44 12.84
N THR A 53 -2.86 -17.53 13.70
CA THR A 53 -3.26 -16.11 13.69
C THR A 53 -2.07 -15.20 13.89
N THR A 54 -2.24 -13.89 13.63
CA THR A 54 -1.33 -12.85 14.12
C THR A 54 -1.31 -12.82 15.64
N LEU A 55 -0.19 -12.38 16.23
CA LEU A 55 0.02 -12.31 17.70
C LEU A 55 -0.37 -10.96 18.30
N GLY A 56 -0.15 -9.85 17.55
CA GLY A 56 -0.28 -8.49 18.09
C GLY A 56 0.88 -8.09 18.99
N GLY A 57 2.09 -8.63 18.74
CA GLY A 57 3.32 -8.18 19.39
C GLY A 57 3.63 -6.73 19.06
N ASP A 58 3.28 -6.32 17.86
CA ASP A 58 3.12 -4.96 17.38
C ASP A 58 1.68 -4.49 17.67
N ASP A 59 1.42 -3.58 18.61
CA ASP A 59 2.39 -3.02 19.55
C ASP A 59 2.04 -3.43 21.02
N GLY A 60 1.53 -4.65 21.19
CA GLY A 60 1.21 -5.20 22.50
C GLY A 60 2.41 -5.25 23.45
N ILE A 61 3.64 -5.25 22.92
CA ILE A 61 4.86 -5.22 23.73
C ILE A 61 5.03 -3.89 24.48
N ALA A 62 4.68 -2.75 23.87
CA ALA A 62 4.69 -1.46 24.56
C ALA A 62 3.70 -1.43 25.74
N VAL A 63 2.51 -1.99 25.51
CA VAL A 63 1.50 -2.12 26.58
C VAL A 63 2.03 -3.01 27.71
N ALA A 64 2.68 -4.14 27.39
CA ALA A 64 3.26 -5.05 28.36
C ALA A 64 4.38 -4.39 29.18
N TYR A 65 5.27 -3.63 28.55
CA TYR A 65 6.32 -2.88 29.27
C TYR A 65 5.74 -1.82 30.19
N ALA A 66 4.75 -1.06 29.75
CA ALA A 66 4.10 -0.07 30.59
C ALA A 66 3.45 -0.72 31.82
N LEU A 67 2.74 -1.83 31.64
CA LEU A 67 2.13 -2.57 32.76
C LEU A 67 3.18 -3.15 33.72
N ALA A 68 4.28 -3.68 33.19
CA ALA A 68 5.36 -4.21 34.02
C ALA A 68 6.03 -3.13 34.88
N ILE A 69 6.25 -1.92 34.34
CA ILE A 69 6.80 -0.79 35.08
C ILE A 69 5.81 -0.31 36.16
N LEU A 70 4.50 -0.36 35.87
CA LEU A 70 3.45 0.02 36.83
C LEU A 70 3.31 -0.97 37.98
N ASP A 71 3.61 -2.24 37.77
CA ASP A 71 3.44 -3.33 38.76
C ASP A 71 4.68 -3.52 39.64
N ASP A 72 5.85 -3.02 39.24
CA ASP A 72 7.11 -3.26 39.97
C ASP A 72 7.76 -1.97 40.51
N ASP A 73 7.52 -1.69 41.78
CA ASP A 73 8.11 -0.55 42.49
C ASP A 73 9.65 -0.57 42.57
N SER A 74 10.31 -1.69 42.21
CA SER A 74 11.77 -1.80 42.22
C SER A 74 12.43 -1.21 40.95
N ILE A 75 11.66 -1.00 39.89
CA ILE A 75 12.15 -0.42 38.65
C ILE A 75 12.34 1.09 38.79
N ALA A 76 13.59 1.54 38.78
CA ALA A 76 13.88 2.96 38.86
C ALA A 76 13.54 3.66 37.54
N HIS A 77 12.60 4.57 37.58
CA HIS A 77 12.16 5.33 36.40
C HIS A 77 11.89 6.80 36.75
N PRO A 78 12.03 7.75 35.80
CA PRO A 78 11.52 9.12 35.95
C PRO A 78 9.98 9.10 35.95
N ARG A 79 9.36 10.26 36.08
CA ARG A 79 7.94 10.38 35.80
C ARG A 79 7.65 9.91 34.37
N LEU A 80 6.74 8.94 34.21
CA LEU A 80 6.28 8.42 32.95
C LEU A 80 4.85 8.86 32.66
N GLU A 81 4.58 9.14 31.40
CA GLU A 81 3.23 9.30 30.84
C GLU A 81 3.10 8.27 29.72
N PHE A 82 2.38 7.19 29.99
CA PHE A 82 2.11 6.19 28.98
C PHE A 82 0.85 6.56 28.20
N VAL A 83 0.96 6.64 26.88
CA VAL A 83 -0.14 6.96 25.96
C VAL A 83 -0.40 5.76 25.08
N CYS A 84 -1.57 5.15 25.23
CA CYS A 84 -2.00 4.03 24.43
C CYS A 84 -3.07 4.48 23.44
N THR A 85 -2.77 4.38 22.15
CA THR A 85 -3.69 4.78 21.08
C THR A 85 -4.48 3.59 20.54
N VAL A 86 -5.52 3.87 19.76
CA VAL A 86 -6.35 2.89 19.06
C VAL A 86 -6.34 3.18 17.56
N SER A 87 -6.71 2.18 16.76
CA SER A 87 -6.85 2.33 15.30
C SER A 87 -5.55 2.80 14.63
N GLU A 88 -4.39 2.34 15.11
CA GLU A 88 -3.10 2.63 14.48
C GLU A 88 -3.03 1.94 13.11
N GLU A 89 -3.33 0.65 13.07
CA GLU A 89 -3.24 -0.25 11.93
C GLU A 89 -4.21 0.09 10.77
N VAL A 90 -5.20 0.91 11.05
CA VAL A 90 -6.20 1.35 10.06
C VAL A 90 -6.09 2.83 9.69
N GLY A 91 -5.06 3.54 10.19
CA GLY A 91 -4.76 4.91 9.77
C GLY A 91 -4.47 5.89 10.90
N MET A 92 -4.08 5.42 12.09
CA MET A 92 -3.69 6.25 13.24
C MET A 92 -4.78 7.21 13.72
N GLU A 93 -6.06 6.79 13.65
CA GLU A 93 -7.19 7.65 14.00
C GLU A 93 -7.16 8.09 15.47
N GLY A 94 -6.79 7.18 16.39
CA GLY A 94 -6.64 7.49 17.80
C GLY A 94 -5.53 8.51 18.05
N ALA A 95 -4.38 8.36 17.38
CA ALA A 95 -3.28 9.32 17.50
C ALA A 95 -3.64 10.70 16.93
N ALA A 96 -4.47 10.76 15.86
CA ALA A 96 -4.96 12.00 15.29
C ALA A 96 -6.01 12.71 16.15
N GLY A 97 -6.79 11.93 16.92
CA GLY A 97 -7.90 12.43 17.75
C GLY A 97 -7.56 12.70 19.22
N ILE A 98 -6.37 12.32 19.70
CA ILE A 98 -6.02 12.42 21.12
C ILE A 98 -5.89 13.87 21.58
N ASP A 99 -6.46 14.19 22.76
CA ASP A 99 -6.20 15.44 23.47
C ASP A 99 -4.87 15.36 24.24
N VAL A 100 -3.84 15.97 23.69
CA VAL A 100 -2.50 16.02 24.29
C VAL A 100 -2.32 17.13 25.33
N SER A 101 -3.35 17.94 25.63
CA SER A 101 -3.27 19.13 26.52
C SER A 101 -2.87 18.78 27.96
N MET A 102 -3.19 17.58 28.43
CA MET A 102 -2.85 17.11 29.77
C MET A 102 -1.44 16.56 29.87
N LEU A 103 -0.77 16.26 28.76
CA LEU A 103 0.55 15.66 28.72
C LEU A 103 1.64 16.70 29.00
N LYS A 104 2.61 16.35 29.84
CA LYS A 104 3.70 17.23 30.28
C LYS A 104 5.07 16.79 29.79
N GLY A 105 5.22 15.51 29.41
CA GLY A 105 6.45 14.96 28.90
C GLY A 105 6.94 15.68 27.65
N LYS A 106 8.23 16.01 27.61
CA LYS A 106 8.87 16.66 26.45
C LYS A 106 9.72 15.70 25.62
N LYS A 107 9.95 14.49 26.13
CA LYS A 107 10.65 13.41 25.43
C LYS A 107 9.63 12.33 25.15
N LEU A 108 9.51 11.94 23.90
CA LEU A 108 8.63 10.85 23.44
C LEU A 108 9.49 9.65 23.05
N LEU A 109 9.19 8.51 23.63
CA LEU A 109 9.64 7.19 23.17
C LEU A 109 8.44 6.50 22.50
N ASN A 110 8.55 6.24 21.21
CA ASN A 110 7.60 5.44 20.47
C ASN A 110 8.12 4.00 20.45
N MET A 111 7.40 3.10 21.09
CA MET A 111 7.82 1.69 21.25
C MET A 111 7.47 0.84 20.02
N ASP A 112 6.76 1.41 19.10
CA ASP A 112 6.28 0.85 17.85
C ASP A 112 7.42 0.80 16.82
N SER A 113 8.37 -0.13 17.05
CA SER A 113 9.55 -0.35 16.21
C SER A 113 10.01 -1.80 16.32
N GLU A 114 10.24 -2.46 15.18
CA GLU A 114 10.49 -3.90 15.08
C GLU A 114 11.98 -4.27 15.19
N ASP A 115 12.89 -3.32 14.92
CA ASP A 115 14.33 -3.60 14.86
C ASP A 115 14.99 -3.44 16.23
N GLU A 116 15.44 -4.55 16.80
CA GLU A 116 16.15 -4.56 18.10
C GLU A 116 17.42 -3.71 18.05
N GLY A 117 17.55 -2.81 19.03
CA GLY A 117 18.74 -1.95 19.19
C GLY A 117 18.81 -0.78 18.21
N ILE A 118 17.82 -0.57 17.37
CA ILE A 118 17.74 0.56 16.44
C ILE A 118 16.75 1.61 16.97
N MET A 119 17.22 2.85 17.08
CA MET A 119 16.40 3.99 17.45
C MET A 119 16.19 4.91 16.24
N LEU A 120 14.96 5.00 15.76
CA LEU A 120 14.56 5.91 14.70
C LEU A 120 14.29 7.29 15.27
N ALA A 121 15.05 8.31 14.82
CA ALA A 121 14.91 9.67 15.33
C ALA A 121 13.80 10.48 14.64
N SER A 122 13.35 10.04 13.48
CA SER A 122 12.29 10.71 12.70
C SER A 122 11.69 9.75 11.65
N CYS A 123 10.56 10.14 11.08
CA CYS A 123 9.95 9.46 9.94
C CYS A 123 9.52 10.48 8.87
N ALA A 124 9.32 9.99 7.66
CA ALA A 124 8.74 10.78 6.59
C ALA A 124 7.24 11.03 6.87
N GLY A 125 6.77 12.23 6.56
CA GLY A 125 5.34 12.49 6.47
C GLY A 125 4.75 11.84 5.22
N GLY A 126 3.45 11.57 5.23
CA GLY A 126 2.78 10.96 4.09
C GLY A 126 1.32 11.41 3.96
N CYS A 127 0.71 11.01 2.86
CA CYS A 127 -0.73 11.06 2.67
C CYS A 127 -1.13 10.06 1.58
N SER A 128 -2.38 9.63 1.62
CA SER A 128 -3.00 8.90 0.52
C SER A 128 -3.53 9.88 -0.54
N ALA A 129 -3.50 9.46 -1.80
CA ALA A 129 -4.17 10.16 -2.88
C ALA A 129 -5.10 9.21 -3.62
N GLN A 130 -6.34 9.63 -3.84
CA GLN A 130 -7.32 8.88 -4.60
C GLN A 130 -7.68 9.63 -5.88
N VAL A 131 -7.17 9.12 -7.01
CA VAL A 131 -7.50 9.63 -8.34
C VAL A 131 -8.69 8.87 -8.90
N ARG A 132 -9.69 9.60 -9.40
CA ARG A 132 -10.88 9.04 -10.07
C ARG A 132 -11.03 9.61 -11.46
N LEU A 133 -11.29 8.76 -12.43
CA LEU A 133 -11.62 9.15 -13.79
C LEU A 133 -12.90 8.43 -14.22
N ARG A 134 -13.92 9.20 -14.57
CA ARG A 134 -15.17 8.66 -15.13
C ARG A 134 -14.93 8.13 -16.54
N LEU A 135 -15.46 6.97 -16.83
CA LEU A 135 -15.32 6.27 -18.10
C LEU A 135 -16.67 5.82 -18.62
N ASN A 136 -16.93 6.05 -19.90
CA ASN A 136 -18.13 5.60 -20.56
C ASN A 136 -18.00 4.13 -20.95
N ARG A 137 -19.11 3.39 -20.88
CA ARG A 137 -19.17 1.98 -21.27
C ARG A 137 -20.13 1.77 -22.45
N THR A 138 -19.87 0.75 -23.23
CA THR A 138 -20.68 0.33 -24.38
C THR A 138 -20.72 -1.18 -24.46
N GLU A 139 -21.73 -1.74 -25.11
CA GLU A 139 -21.76 -3.15 -25.47
C GLU A 139 -20.73 -3.39 -26.58
N VAL A 140 -19.88 -4.38 -26.40
CA VAL A 140 -18.82 -4.75 -27.36
C VAL A 140 -18.83 -6.26 -27.53
N THR A 141 -18.72 -6.71 -28.78
CA THR A 141 -18.54 -8.11 -29.13
C THR A 141 -17.18 -8.31 -29.77
N GLY A 142 -16.46 -9.34 -29.36
CA GLY A 142 -15.14 -9.66 -29.86
C GLY A 142 -14.48 -10.78 -29.07
N THR A 143 -13.17 -10.96 -29.23
CA THR A 143 -12.36 -11.87 -28.45
C THR A 143 -11.96 -11.21 -27.15
N LYS A 144 -12.23 -11.88 -26.02
CA LYS A 144 -11.77 -11.45 -24.71
C LYS A 144 -10.37 -11.97 -24.43
N LEU A 145 -9.47 -11.09 -24.07
CA LEU A 145 -8.15 -11.42 -23.55
C LEU A 145 -8.10 -11.08 -22.06
N ARG A 146 -7.86 -12.10 -21.24
CA ARG A 146 -7.57 -11.98 -19.82
C ARG A 146 -6.07 -11.98 -19.62
N ILE A 147 -5.56 -11.03 -18.86
CA ILE A 147 -4.14 -10.84 -18.56
C ILE A 147 -4.00 -10.83 -17.03
N SER A 148 -3.19 -11.73 -16.48
CA SER A 148 -2.95 -11.83 -15.05
C SER A 148 -1.46 -11.76 -14.74
N ILE A 149 -1.06 -10.74 -14.00
CA ILE A 149 0.29 -10.56 -13.45
C ILE A 149 0.34 -11.21 -12.07
N SER A 150 1.42 -11.96 -11.81
CA SER A 150 1.70 -12.62 -10.54
C SER A 150 3.21 -12.79 -10.32
N GLY A 151 3.60 -13.31 -9.15
CA GLY A 151 4.99 -13.68 -8.86
C GLY A 151 5.93 -12.50 -8.55
N LEU A 152 5.42 -11.26 -8.46
CA LEU A 152 6.24 -10.13 -8.01
C LEU A 152 6.51 -10.22 -6.51
N THR A 153 7.68 -9.72 -6.09
CA THR A 153 8.14 -9.75 -4.70
C THR A 153 7.28 -8.86 -3.80
N GLY A 154 6.90 -7.68 -4.28
CA GLY A 154 6.13 -6.71 -3.48
C GLY A 154 6.96 -6.13 -2.34
N GLY A 155 6.27 -5.68 -1.28
CA GLY A 155 6.89 -5.14 -0.07
C GLY A 155 6.22 -3.87 0.43
N HIS A 156 6.72 -3.31 1.53
CA HIS A 156 6.22 -2.07 2.10
C HIS A 156 6.69 -0.87 1.28
N SER A 157 5.75 -0.03 0.82
CA SER A 157 6.04 1.11 -0.07
C SER A 157 6.85 2.25 0.59
N GLY A 158 7.06 2.21 1.89
CA GLY A 158 7.92 3.15 2.62
C GLY A 158 9.36 2.66 2.71
N VAL A 159 9.57 1.55 3.41
CA VAL A 159 10.92 1.06 3.76
C VAL A 159 11.58 0.21 2.67
N GLU A 160 10.83 -0.26 1.67
CA GLU A 160 11.36 -1.13 0.62
C GLU A 160 11.18 -0.56 -0.80
N ILE A 161 10.77 0.70 -0.93
CA ILE A 161 10.61 1.35 -2.23
C ILE A 161 11.94 1.49 -2.98
N ASP A 162 13.05 1.51 -2.24
CA ASP A 162 14.43 1.58 -2.75
C ASP A 162 14.92 0.26 -3.38
N LYS A 163 14.21 -0.84 -3.19
CA LYS A 163 14.59 -2.16 -3.71
C LYS A 163 14.34 -2.30 -5.22
N GLY A 164 13.71 -1.33 -5.86
CA GLY A 164 13.47 -1.33 -7.31
C GLY A 164 12.54 -2.45 -7.79
N ARG A 165 11.65 -2.94 -6.92
CA ARG A 165 10.71 -4.01 -7.24
C ARG A 165 9.61 -3.56 -8.18
N GLY A 166 9.11 -4.48 -9.00
CA GLY A 166 8.00 -4.25 -9.91
C GLY A 166 6.69 -3.96 -9.18
N ASN A 167 5.92 -2.99 -9.71
CA ASN A 167 4.58 -2.67 -9.27
C ASN A 167 3.58 -3.23 -10.28
N ALA A 168 2.80 -4.25 -9.91
CA ALA A 168 1.90 -4.96 -10.82
C ALA A 168 0.90 -4.02 -11.53
N ASN A 169 0.41 -2.97 -10.86
CA ASN A 169 -0.54 -2.02 -11.44
C ASN A 169 0.10 -1.17 -12.54
N VAL A 170 1.33 -0.73 -12.31
CA VAL A 170 2.12 0.01 -13.31
C VAL A 170 2.49 -0.88 -14.48
N LEU A 171 2.94 -2.10 -14.22
CA LEU A 171 3.30 -3.07 -15.24
C LEU A 171 2.10 -3.46 -16.11
N MET A 172 0.91 -3.66 -15.51
CA MET A 172 -0.32 -3.90 -16.27
C MET A 172 -0.63 -2.74 -17.21
N SER A 173 -0.45 -1.49 -16.78
CA SER A 173 -0.71 -0.35 -17.64
C SER A 173 0.28 -0.25 -18.81
N ARG A 174 1.54 -0.71 -18.65
CA ARG A 174 2.53 -0.82 -19.74
C ARG A 174 2.06 -1.86 -20.77
N ILE A 175 1.67 -3.04 -20.31
CA ILE A 175 1.14 -4.12 -21.16
C ILE A 175 -0.09 -3.66 -21.95
N LEU A 176 -1.04 -2.97 -21.27
CA LEU A 176 -2.25 -2.45 -21.92
C LEU A 176 -1.94 -1.34 -22.94
N ARG A 177 -0.89 -0.52 -22.72
CA ARG A 177 -0.43 0.48 -23.69
C ARG A 177 0.05 -0.21 -24.97
N ASP A 178 0.91 -1.21 -24.84
CA ASP A 178 1.51 -1.89 -25.99
C ASP A 178 0.45 -2.71 -26.75
N ALA A 179 -0.50 -3.29 -26.03
CA ALA A 179 -1.70 -3.88 -26.62
C ALA A 179 -2.52 -2.86 -27.44
N ALA A 180 -2.77 -1.67 -26.86
CA ALA A 180 -3.55 -0.60 -27.50
C ALA A 180 -2.85 0.02 -28.73
N GLU A 181 -1.54 -0.05 -28.82
CA GLU A 181 -0.77 0.38 -30.00
C GLU A 181 -0.99 -0.54 -31.22
N LYS A 182 -1.30 -1.83 -30.98
CA LYS A 182 -1.55 -2.79 -32.07
C LYS A 182 -2.98 -2.73 -32.59
N ALA A 183 -3.95 -2.56 -31.71
CA ALA A 183 -5.36 -2.41 -32.06
C ALA A 183 -6.13 -1.74 -30.95
N PRO A 184 -7.31 -1.14 -31.23
CA PRO A 184 -8.18 -0.63 -30.18
C PRO A 184 -8.56 -1.72 -29.18
N ILE A 185 -8.41 -1.43 -27.89
CA ILE A 185 -8.82 -2.29 -26.80
C ILE A 185 -10.02 -1.68 -26.06
N PHE A 186 -10.87 -2.52 -25.50
CA PHE A 186 -12.01 -2.14 -24.67
C PHE A 186 -11.84 -2.78 -23.30
N ILE A 187 -11.50 -2.01 -22.25
CA ILE A 187 -11.26 -2.53 -20.91
C ILE A 187 -12.60 -2.97 -20.29
N VAL A 188 -12.68 -4.23 -19.91
CA VAL A 188 -13.82 -4.80 -19.18
C VAL A 188 -13.63 -4.62 -17.68
N SER A 189 -12.44 -5.01 -17.19
CA SER A 189 -12.05 -4.91 -15.80
C SER A 189 -10.55 -4.66 -15.66
N VAL A 190 -10.18 -3.99 -14.58
CA VAL A 190 -8.81 -3.95 -14.08
C VAL A 190 -8.86 -3.88 -12.56
N GLU A 191 -8.10 -4.74 -11.89
CA GLU A 191 -8.03 -4.83 -10.46
C GLU A 191 -6.62 -5.25 -10.02
N GLY A 192 -6.04 -4.56 -9.03
CA GLY A 192 -4.75 -4.92 -8.48
C GLY A 192 -4.44 -4.20 -7.18
N GLY A 193 -3.71 -4.91 -6.30
CA GLY A 193 -3.35 -4.46 -4.98
C GLY A 193 -4.51 -4.46 -3.98
N LYS A 194 -4.18 -4.57 -2.69
CA LYS A 194 -5.15 -4.61 -1.57
C LYS A 194 -4.96 -3.47 -0.59
N LYS A 195 -3.72 -2.98 -0.42
CA LYS A 195 -3.36 -1.88 0.49
C LYS A 195 -2.57 -0.83 -0.30
N ASP A 196 -2.81 0.45 -0.04
CA ASP A 196 -2.11 1.54 -0.72
C ASP A 196 -0.65 1.67 -0.31
N ASN A 197 -0.32 1.26 0.92
CA ASN A 197 1.05 1.25 1.46
C ASN A 197 1.86 -0.01 1.10
N ALA A 198 1.33 -0.93 0.29
CA ALA A 198 2.04 -2.10 -0.21
C ALA A 198 2.33 -1.97 -1.71
N ILE A 199 3.51 -2.41 -2.16
CA ILE A 199 3.85 -2.54 -3.58
C ILE A 199 3.06 -3.74 -4.12
N PRO A 200 2.13 -3.55 -5.10
CA PRO A 200 1.26 -4.62 -5.56
C PRO A 200 2.03 -5.75 -6.24
N ARG A 201 1.73 -6.98 -5.85
CA ARG A 201 2.34 -8.21 -6.38
C ARG A 201 1.57 -8.80 -7.54
N GLU A 202 0.30 -8.44 -7.67
CA GLU A 202 -0.65 -9.02 -8.60
C GLU A 202 -1.54 -7.94 -9.20
N CYS A 203 -1.90 -8.12 -10.47
CA CYS A 203 -2.89 -7.31 -11.15
C CYS A 203 -3.58 -8.15 -12.23
N LEU A 204 -4.89 -8.03 -12.32
CA LEU A 204 -5.73 -8.70 -13.31
C LEU A 204 -6.40 -7.66 -14.20
N SER A 205 -6.42 -7.90 -15.51
CA SER A 205 -7.22 -7.12 -16.46
C SER A 205 -7.90 -8.04 -17.47
N GLU A 206 -9.11 -7.66 -17.87
CA GLU A 206 -9.82 -8.25 -19.01
C GLU A 206 -10.09 -7.16 -20.03
N ILE A 207 -9.80 -7.45 -21.30
CA ILE A 207 -10.06 -6.55 -22.43
C ILE A 207 -10.79 -7.28 -23.53
N ILE A 208 -11.59 -6.54 -24.33
CA ILE A 208 -12.15 -7.04 -25.58
C ILE A 208 -11.37 -6.44 -26.75
N ILE A 209 -11.16 -7.25 -27.77
CA ILE A 209 -10.39 -6.96 -28.99
C ILE A 209 -11.22 -7.43 -30.17
N GLU A 210 -11.11 -6.78 -31.33
CA GLU A 210 -11.67 -7.29 -32.59
C GLU A 210 -11.05 -8.65 -32.93
N GLU A 211 -11.87 -9.62 -33.35
CA GLU A 211 -11.43 -11.02 -33.53
C GLU A 211 -10.22 -11.17 -34.46
N ASP A 212 -10.17 -10.39 -35.56
CA ASP A 212 -9.07 -10.42 -36.53
C ASP A 212 -7.75 -9.80 -35.99
N LYS A 213 -7.79 -9.13 -34.85
CA LYS A 213 -6.64 -8.50 -34.19
C LYS A 213 -6.16 -9.27 -32.94
N ALA A 214 -6.92 -10.25 -32.47
CA ALA A 214 -6.64 -10.90 -31.19
C ALA A 214 -5.23 -11.51 -31.11
N GLU A 215 -4.79 -12.23 -32.13
CA GLU A 215 -3.45 -12.83 -32.15
C GLU A 215 -2.34 -11.75 -32.20
N ALA A 216 -2.54 -10.68 -32.94
CA ALA A 216 -1.55 -9.60 -33.03
C ALA A 216 -1.41 -8.84 -31.68
N VAL A 217 -2.52 -8.61 -30.99
CA VAL A 217 -2.53 -7.99 -29.66
C VAL A 217 -1.90 -8.93 -28.62
N LYS A 218 -2.24 -10.22 -28.66
CA LYS A 218 -1.62 -11.21 -27.78
C LYS A 218 -0.10 -11.27 -27.95
N ALA A 219 0.38 -11.27 -29.20
CA ALA A 219 1.82 -11.23 -29.47
C ALA A 219 2.49 -9.96 -28.91
N ALA A 220 1.85 -8.79 -29.01
CA ALA A 220 2.36 -7.57 -28.39
C ALA A 220 2.39 -7.64 -26.85
N VAL A 221 1.38 -8.24 -26.24
CA VAL A 221 1.38 -8.51 -24.80
C VAL A 221 2.55 -9.40 -24.41
N GLU A 222 2.81 -10.48 -25.15
CA GLU A 222 3.93 -11.40 -24.91
C GLU A 222 5.29 -10.70 -25.09
N GLU A 223 5.43 -9.81 -26.08
CA GLU A 223 6.63 -9.00 -26.28
C GLU A 223 6.86 -8.06 -25.09
N ALA A 224 5.85 -7.29 -24.68
CA ALA A 224 5.93 -6.41 -23.50
C ALA A 224 6.27 -7.18 -22.22
N VAL A 225 5.71 -8.37 -22.02
CA VAL A 225 6.02 -9.24 -20.88
C VAL A 225 7.47 -9.67 -20.88
N ASN A 226 8.06 -9.98 -22.05
CA ASN A 226 9.46 -10.37 -22.16
C ASN A 226 10.39 -9.19 -21.82
N GLU A 227 10.08 -7.99 -22.30
CA GLU A 227 10.83 -6.77 -21.96
C GLU A 227 10.78 -6.49 -20.46
N ILE A 228 9.59 -6.59 -19.84
CA ILE A 228 9.42 -6.40 -18.39
C ILE A 228 10.21 -7.46 -17.62
N ARG A 229 10.19 -8.72 -18.07
CA ARG A 229 10.94 -9.81 -17.41
C ARG A 229 12.45 -9.56 -17.45
N GLU A 230 12.98 -9.02 -18.55
CA GLU A 230 14.38 -8.64 -18.64
C GLU A 230 14.71 -7.49 -17.68
N GLU A 231 13.86 -6.45 -17.63
CA GLU A 231 14.03 -5.27 -16.77
C GLU A 231 14.05 -5.64 -15.27
N PHE A 232 13.17 -6.54 -14.84
CA PHE A 232 12.98 -6.91 -13.43
C PHE A 232 13.63 -8.26 -13.06
N ALA A 233 14.50 -8.82 -13.89
CA ALA A 233 15.11 -10.15 -13.66
C ALA A 233 15.82 -10.30 -12.31
N SER A 234 16.39 -9.22 -11.78
CA SER A 234 17.14 -9.23 -10.52
C SER A 234 16.26 -9.01 -9.28
N SER A 235 15.19 -8.23 -9.38
CA SER A 235 14.33 -7.86 -8.24
C SER A 235 13.11 -8.78 -8.12
N ASP A 236 12.63 -9.33 -9.23
CA ASP A 236 11.38 -10.07 -9.32
C ASP A 236 11.53 -11.30 -10.24
N ALA A 237 12.45 -12.20 -9.87
CA ALA A 237 12.80 -13.38 -10.66
C ALA A 237 11.62 -14.32 -10.95
N ASP A 238 10.60 -14.33 -10.08
CA ASP A 238 9.39 -15.16 -10.23
C ASP A 238 8.27 -14.43 -11.00
N PHE A 239 8.55 -13.23 -11.55
CA PHE A 239 7.57 -12.48 -12.34
C PHE A 239 6.97 -13.33 -13.46
N ASN A 240 5.65 -13.43 -13.45
CA ASN A 240 4.92 -14.24 -14.41
C ASN A 240 3.65 -13.52 -14.87
N VAL A 241 3.32 -13.69 -16.15
CA VAL A 241 2.06 -13.24 -16.75
C VAL A 241 1.42 -14.39 -17.49
N THR A 242 0.14 -14.63 -17.19
CA THR A 242 -0.69 -15.57 -17.92
C THR A 242 -1.71 -14.82 -18.78
N THR A 243 -1.97 -15.33 -19.97
CA THR A 243 -2.95 -14.80 -20.92
C THR A 243 -3.92 -15.89 -21.34
N GLU A 244 -5.22 -15.55 -21.37
CA GLU A 244 -6.29 -16.47 -21.80
C GLU A 244 -7.18 -15.77 -22.82
N LEU A 245 -7.37 -16.38 -24.00
CA LEU A 245 -8.31 -15.92 -25.04
C LEU A 245 -9.64 -16.65 -24.91
N SER A 246 -10.74 -15.93 -25.13
CA SER A 246 -12.10 -16.47 -25.19
C SER A 246 -12.88 -15.76 -26.29
N ASP A 247 -13.31 -16.50 -27.29
CA ASP A 247 -13.97 -15.95 -28.48
C ASP A 247 -15.48 -15.70 -28.28
N GLY A 248 -16.05 -14.85 -29.12
CA GLY A 248 -17.49 -14.61 -29.19
C GLY A 248 -18.10 -13.96 -27.94
N CYS A 249 -17.32 -13.28 -27.14
CA CYS A 249 -17.80 -12.60 -25.94
C CYS A 249 -18.55 -11.31 -26.30
N SER A 250 -19.74 -11.14 -25.71
CA SER A 250 -20.49 -9.87 -25.73
C SER A 250 -20.64 -9.35 -24.33
N VAL A 251 -20.04 -8.20 -24.04
CA VAL A 251 -19.98 -7.65 -22.68
C VAL A 251 -20.02 -6.12 -22.70
N LYS A 252 -20.42 -5.53 -21.58
CA LYS A 252 -20.34 -4.08 -21.36
C LYS A 252 -18.91 -3.71 -20.95
N ALA A 253 -18.18 -3.04 -21.84
CA ALA A 253 -16.78 -2.62 -21.64
C ALA A 253 -16.63 -1.10 -21.75
N VAL A 254 -15.54 -0.57 -21.26
CA VAL A 254 -15.14 0.84 -21.44
C VAL A 254 -14.95 1.10 -22.94
N THR A 255 -15.41 2.26 -23.44
CA THR A 255 -15.22 2.61 -24.86
C THR A 255 -13.73 2.64 -25.23
N LYS A 256 -13.40 2.48 -26.51
CA LYS A 256 -11.99 2.49 -26.95
C LYS A 256 -11.28 3.80 -26.61
N GLU A 257 -11.98 4.93 -26.75
CA GLU A 257 -11.45 6.26 -26.46
C GLU A 257 -11.15 6.41 -24.96
N ASP A 258 -12.08 5.98 -24.12
CA ASP A 258 -11.91 6.06 -22.67
C ASP A 258 -10.94 4.98 -22.15
N SER A 259 -10.82 3.82 -22.79
CA SER A 259 -9.78 2.83 -22.50
C SER A 259 -8.39 3.38 -22.77
N ALA A 260 -8.16 3.99 -23.94
CA ALA A 260 -6.90 4.64 -24.26
C ALA A 260 -6.58 5.79 -23.28
N LYS A 261 -7.60 6.56 -22.91
CA LYS A 261 -7.49 7.65 -21.92
C LYS A 261 -7.14 7.15 -20.53
N ALA A 262 -7.73 6.04 -20.07
CA ALA A 262 -7.41 5.43 -18.78
C ALA A 262 -5.97 4.92 -18.73
N VAL A 263 -5.51 4.22 -19.77
CA VAL A 263 -4.12 3.75 -19.90
C VAL A 263 -3.16 4.94 -19.90
N ALA A 264 -3.44 5.98 -20.68
CA ALA A 264 -2.61 7.17 -20.75
C ALA A 264 -2.52 7.91 -19.40
N LEU A 265 -3.63 8.01 -18.66
CA LEU A 265 -3.65 8.58 -17.30
C LEU A 265 -2.68 7.81 -16.39
N ILE A 266 -2.80 6.47 -16.32
CA ILE A 266 -1.96 5.66 -15.44
C ILE A 266 -0.49 5.82 -15.79
N GLN A 267 -0.15 5.79 -17.10
CA GLN A 267 1.22 5.94 -17.60
C GLN A 267 1.80 7.35 -17.34
N SER A 268 0.95 8.39 -17.25
CA SER A 268 1.38 9.77 -17.00
C SER A 268 1.55 10.10 -15.52
N LEU A 269 0.94 9.31 -14.65
CA LEU A 269 1.08 9.49 -13.20
C LEU A 269 2.44 8.93 -12.75
N PRO A 270 3.17 9.65 -11.89
CA PRO A 270 4.44 9.14 -11.36
C PRO A 270 4.25 7.93 -10.45
N ASN A 271 5.29 7.10 -10.33
CA ASN A 271 5.37 6.01 -9.37
C ASN A 271 6.82 5.73 -8.99
N GLY A 272 7.06 5.28 -7.76
CA GLY A 272 8.38 4.95 -7.25
C GLY A 272 9.09 6.13 -6.58
N ILE A 273 10.42 6.14 -6.63
CA ILE A 273 11.26 7.17 -6.02
C ILE A 273 11.24 8.44 -6.90
N MET A 274 10.84 9.54 -6.30
CA MET A 274 10.86 10.86 -6.95
C MET A 274 12.13 11.63 -6.65
N ARG A 275 12.70 11.43 -5.45
CA ARG A 275 13.91 12.11 -5.01
C ARG A 275 14.61 11.34 -3.88
N MET A 276 15.93 11.27 -3.96
CA MET A 276 16.80 10.85 -2.87
C MET A 276 17.20 12.05 -2.01
N SER A 277 17.43 11.82 -0.72
CA SER A 277 17.95 12.85 0.18
C SER A 277 19.32 13.35 -0.31
N GLN A 278 19.54 14.66 -0.17
CA GLN A 278 20.84 15.26 -0.44
C GLN A 278 21.71 15.39 0.81
N ASP A 279 21.10 15.17 1.97
CA ASP A 279 21.72 15.35 3.28
C ASP A 279 22.07 14.02 3.96
N ILE A 280 21.37 12.93 3.58
CA ILE A 280 21.54 11.60 4.17
C ILE A 280 21.69 10.59 3.03
N ASP A 281 22.82 9.90 3.01
CA ASP A 281 23.11 8.90 2.00
C ASP A 281 22.11 7.74 2.03
N ASN A 282 21.70 7.29 0.85
CA ASN A 282 20.78 6.16 0.63
C ASN A 282 19.37 6.34 1.21
N LEU A 283 19.03 7.52 1.72
CA LEU A 283 17.67 7.80 2.19
C LEU A 283 16.78 8.28 1.04
N VAL A 284 15.63 7.64 0.87
CA VAL A 284 14.57 8.12 -0.03
C VAL A 284 13.89 9.34 0.62
N GLU A 285 13.99 10.50 -0.02
CA GLU A 285 13.36 11.73 0.46
C GLU A 285 11.87 11.78 0.10
N THR A 286 11.56 11.51 -1.17
CA THR A 286 10.19 11.63 -1.71
C THR A 286 9.88 10.45 -2.62
N SER A 287 8.77 9.80 -2.39
CA SER A 287 8.30 8.66 -3.18
C SER A 287 6.78 8.58 -3.21
N LEU A 288 6.26 7.79 -4.14
CA LEU A 288 4.86 7.38 -4.13
C LEU A 288 4.72 5.97 -4.72
N ASN A 289 3.61 5.32 -4.36
CA ASN A 289 3.28 3.98 -4.80
C ASN A 289 1.83 3.91 -5.24
N LEU A 290 1.58 3.43 -6.47
CA LEU A 290 0.23 3.06 -6.92
C LEU A 290 -0.14 1.72 -6.29
N GLY A 291 -0.70 1.77 -5.07
CA GLY A 291 -1.00 0.58 -4.29
C GLY A 291 -2.25 -0.17 -4.73
N ILE A 292 -3.29 0.56 -5.17
CA ILE A 292 -4.56 -0.05 -5.57
C ILE A 292 -5.03 0.53 -6.89
N ILE A 293 -5.47 -0.35 -7.80
CA ILE A 293 -6.22 -0.02 -9.01
C ILE A 293 -7.52 -0.79 -9.03
N SER A 294 -8.62 -0.12 -9.37
CA SER A 294 -9.92 -0.76 -9.56
C SER A 294 -10.74 -0.04 -10.62
N LEU A 295 -11.56 -0.80 -11.34
CA LEU A 295 -12.51 -0.29 -12.33
C LEU A 295 -13.91 -0.75 -11.96
N ASP A 296 -14.78 0.19 -11.66
CA ASP A 296 -16.20 -0.05 -11.37
C ASP A 296 -17.13 0.62 -12.42
N GLU A 297 -18.44 0.64 -12.16
CA GLU A 297 -19.43 1.28 -13.03
C GLU A 297 -19.25 2.81 -13.15
N SER A 298 -18.60 3.45 -12.17
CA SER A 298 -18.36 4.89 -12.15
C SER A 298 -17.10 5.32 -12.90
N GLY A 299 -16.18 4.38 -13.13
CA GLY A 299 -14.90 4.61 -13.80
C GLY A 299 -13.73 3.94 -13.09
N ILE A 300 -12.51 4.44 -13.36
CA ILE A 300 -11.29 3.92 -12.76
C ILE A 300 -10.93 4.72 -11.50
N CYS A 301 -10.51 3.99 -10.47
CA CYS A 301 -10.00 4.51 -9.21
C CYS A 301 -8.58 4.03 -9.00
N LEU A 302 -7.67 4.98 -8.74
CA LEU A 302 -6.26 4.75 -8.46
C LEU A 302 -5.95 5.29 -7.06
N ARG A 303 -5.39 4.46 -6.18
CA ARG A 303 -4.99 4.89 -4.84
C ARG A 303 -3.49 4.82 -4.69
N PHE A 304 -2.93 5.91 -4.21
CA PHE A 304 -1.50 6.09 -4.01
C PHE A 304 -1.18 6.36 -2.54
N ALA A 305 -0.10 5.79 -2.04
CA ALA A 305 0.57 6.26 -0.84
C ALA A 305 1.74 7.17 -1.23
N LEU A 306 1.70 8.42 -0.77
CA LEU A 306 2.74 9.43 -0.97
C LEU A 306 3.55 9.61 0.31
N ARG A 307 4.86 9.73 0.18
CA ARG A 307 5.76 9.95 1.31
C ARG A 307 6.80 11.00 0.99
N SER A 308 7.14 11.84 1.96
CA SER A 308 8.27 12.75 1.87
C SER A 308 8.71 13.23 3.25
N SER A 309 10.02 13.30 3.47
CA SER A 309 10.62 13.97 4.64
C SER A 309 10.63 15.50 4.49
N VAL A 310 10.26 16.02 3.31
CA VAL A 310 10.25 17.46 3.01
C VAL A 310 8.83 17.91 2.62
N GLY A 311 8.16 18.66 3.51
CA GLY A 311 6.75 19.04 3.34
C GLY A 311 6.45 19.79 2.04
N VAL A 312 7.36 20.65 1.55
CA VAL A 312 7.17 21.35 0.27
C VAL A 312 7.31 20.43 -0.93
N ALA A 313 8.13 19.38 -0.84
CA ALA A 313 8.25 18.35 -1.87
C ALA A 313 6.98 17.50 -1.93
N LEU A 314 6.42 17.10 -0.78
CA LEU A 314 5.14 16.42 -0.72
C LEU A 314 4.02 17.26 -1.34
N LYS A 315 3.95 18.55 -1.01
CA LYS A 315 2.98 19.48 -1.61
C LYS A 315 3.14 19.57 -3.14
N ASN A 316 4.37 19.62 -3.64
CA ASN A 316 4.62 19.64 -5.08
C ASN A 316 4.17 18.34 -5.76
N LEU A 317 4.44 17.19 -5.15
CA LEU A 317 3.99 15.89 -5.65
C LEU A 317 2.46 15.80 -5.72
N LYS A 318 1.75 16.26 -4.68
CA LYS A 318 0.28 16.39 -4.69
C LYS A 318 -0.20 17.24 -5.87
N ASN A 319 0.42 18.39 -6.09
CA ASN A 319 0.07 19.28 -7.20
C ASN A 319 0.31 18.64 -8.57
N GLN A 320 1.38 17.86 -8.71
CA GLN A 320 1.69 17.13 -9.95
C GLN A 320 0.61 16.09 -10.25
N ILE A 321 0.22 15.27 -9.27
CA ILE A 321 -0.87 14.30 -9.42
C ILE A 321 -2.17 15.02 -9.79
N ALA A 322 -2.50 16.11 -9.10
CA ALA A 322 -3.71 16.87 -9.39
C ALA A 322 -3.71 17.46 -10.81
N CYS A 323 -2.57 17.96 -11.27
CA CYS A 323 -2.42 18.51 -12.62
C CYS A 323 -2.64 17.42 -13.68
N VAL A 324 -1.95 16.27 -13.54
CA VAL A 324 -2.10 15.14 -14.47
C VAL A 324 -3.55 14.65 -14.48
N SER A 325 -4.12 14.38 -13.30
CA SER A 325 -5.51 13.90 -13.19
C SER A 325 -6.50 14.85 -13.88
N LYS A 326 -6.37 16.14 -13.65
CA LYS A 326 -7.22 17.16 -14.27
C LYS A 326 -7.05 17.24 -15.79
N THR A 327 -5.84 17.06 -16.31
CA THR A 327 -5.57 17.05 -17.76
C THR A 327 -6.35 15.95 -18.48
N TYR A 328 -6.55 14.80 -17.84
CA TYR A 328 -7.37 13.72 -18.36
C TYR A 328 -8.87 13.83 -17.96
N GLY A 329 -9.27 14.90 -17.28
CA GLY A 329 -10.66 15.12 -16.83
C GLY A 329 -11.06 14.31 -15.60
N GLY A 330 -10.07 13.83 -14.84
CA GLY A 330 -10.26 13.17 -13.56
C GLY A 330 -10.25 14.15 -12.38
N SER A 331 -10.48 13.62 -11.19
CA SER A 331 -10.38 14.30 -9.90
C SER A 331 -9.39 13.58 -8.99
N VAL A 332 -8.89 14.27 -7.97
CA VAL A 332 -8.06 13.68 -6.93
C VAL A 332 -8.48 14.21 -5.56
N GLU A 333 -8.51 13.33 -4.58
CA GLU A 333 -8.68 13.60 -3.15
C GLU A 333 -7.40 13.18 -2.42
N PHE A 334 -7.03 13.95 -1.36
CA PHE A 334 -5.82 13.72 -0.56
C PHE A 334 -6.17 13.63 0.92
#